data_944c1a24a552db6e501898ad0848dd83
#
_entry.id   944c1a24a552db6e501898ad0848dd83
#
_cell.length_a   1.000
_cell.length_b   1.000
_cell.length_c   1.000
_cell.angle_alpha   90.00
_cell.angle_beta   90.00
_cell.angle_gamma   90.00
#
_symmetry.space_group_name_H-M   'P 1'
#
loop_
_entity.id
_entity.type
_entity.pdbx_description
1 polymer ?
#
loop_
_entity_poly.entity_id
_entity_poly.type
_entity_poly.pdbx_seq_one_letter_code
_entity_poly.pdbx_strand_id
1 'polypeptide(L)'
;MIFETMEQKDYEQIVFCQDKATGLKAIICIHDTTLGPALGGCRVRNDYASEQEAIEDAMNLARGMTYKNAAAGLDLGGGKTVVMGAPSKENEEAFYRALGRYINTLNGRYYTAEDVGTSEYIMNLIYKETPYVCGTSKSFGSAGNPSPMTAYGIYIAMKRTAKEKFDDESLEGKTVAVQGVGHVSYELCRLLSKDGVNLIVTDINKDNAQRAVDDFDAQFVEPDDIFSVEADIFAPCALGGILNDDTIPQLKVKAVCGSANNQLKDEETHSKMLEDKNILYAPDYIVNSGGVINLSLIHISEP
;
A
#
# COMPACT_ATOMS: atom_id res chain seq x y z
N MET A 1 23.40 11.68 4.83
CA MET A 1 23.79 11.27 3.44
C MET A 1 23.23 9.87 3.17
N ILE A 2 23.07 9.44 1.89
CA ILE A 2 22.38 8.17 1.55
C ILE A 2 23.05 6.97 2.22
N PHE A 3 24.36 6.84 2.16
CA PHE A 3 25.07 5.71 2.79
C PHE A 3 24.91 5.67 4.33
N GLU A 4 24.86 6.80 5.00
CA GLU A 4 24.59 6.84 6.46
C GLU A 4 23.18 6.29 6.76
N THR A 5 22.19 6.66 5.96
CA THR A 5 20.83 6.14 6.12
C THR A 5 20.76 4.65 5.80
N MET A 6 21.49 4.19 4.77
CA MET A 6 21.59 2.77 4.45
C MET A 6 22.22 1.98 5.60
N GLU A 7 23.31 2.47 6.18
CA GLU A 7 23.99 1.83 7.31
C GLU A 7 23.11 1.81 8.58
N GLN A 8 22.44 2.93 8.89
CA GLN A 8 21.58 3.03 10.09
C GLN A 8 20.33 2.16 10.03
N LYS A 9 19.84 1.84 8.85
CA LYS A 9 18.56 1.13 8.63
C LYS A 9 18.74 -0.16 7.82
N ASP A 10 19.97 -0.65 7.67
CA ASP A 10 20.32 -1.95 7.07
C ASP A 10 19.85 -2.15 5.61
N TYR A 11 19.93 -1.11 4.74
CA TYR A 11 19.59 -1.26 3.34
C TYR A 11 20.72 -1.92 2.55
N GLU A 12 20.38 -2.90 1.71
CA GLU A 12 21.38 -3.61 0.90
C GLU A 12 21.77 -2.87 -0.38
N GLN A 13 20.80 -2.28 -1.10
CA GLN A 13 21.10 -1.74 -2.44
C GLN A 13 20.09 -0.66 -2.86
N ILE A 14 20.62 0.41 -3.48
CA ILE A 14 19.82 1.41 -4.19
C ILE A 14 20.39 1.56 -5.61
N VAL A 15 19.51 1.46 -6.61
CA VAL A 15 19.86 1.54 -8.03
C VAL A 15 19.16 2.73 -8.67
N PHE A 16 19.90 3.64 -9.24
CA PHE A 16 19.38 4.75 -10.02
C PHE A 16 19.36 4.37 -11.51
N CYS A 17 18.19 4.41 -12.11
CA CYS A 17 17.94 4.01 -13.49
C CYS A 17 17.55 5.24 -14.31
N GLN A 18 18.25 5.47 -15.43
CA GLN A 18 17.92 6.55 -16.35
C GLN A 18 18.01 6.05 -17.80
N ASP A 19 16.95 6.28 -18.58
CA ASP A 19 16.96 6.07 -20.03
C ASP A 19 16.59 7.37 -20.73
N LYS A 20 17.59 7.96 -21.42
CA LYS A 20 17.43 9.25 -22.09
C LYS A 20 16.45 9.19 -23.27
N ALA A 21 16.37 8.05 -23.94
CA ALA A 21 15.52 7.91 -25.14
C ALA A 21 14.03 7.91 -24.76
N THR A 22 13.68 7.29 -23.63
CA THR A 22 12.30 7.20 -23.14
C THR A 22 11.97 8.26 -22.11
N GLY A 23 12.98 8.93 -21.53
CA GLY A 23 12.80 9.88 -20.42
C GLY A 23 12.62 9.19 -19.06
N LEU A 24 12.82 7.88 -18.97
CA LEU A 24 12.73 7.15 -17.71
C LEU A 24 13.72 7.67 -16.68
N LYS A 25 13.22 7.94 -15.47
CA LYS A 25 14.00 8.11 -14.24
C LYS A 25 13.35 7.25 -13.16
N ALA A 26 14.08 6.27 -12.65
CA ALA A 26 13.56 5.37 -11.63
C ALA A 26 14.63 5.08 -10.57
N ILE A 27 14.16 4.77 -9.37
CA ILE A 27 14.95 4.34 -8.22
C ILE A 27 14.44 2.96 -7.81
N ILE A 28 15.32 1.96 -7.81
CA ILE A 28 14.98 0.63 -7.28
C ILE A 28 15.73 0.49 -5.97
N CYS A 29 14.99 0.35 -4.87
CA CYS A 29 15.53 0.15 -3.53
C CYS A 29 15.29 -1.30 -3.10
N ILE A 30 16.36 -1.98 -2.66
CA ILE A 30 16.31 -3.29 -1.99
C ILE A 30 16.72 -3.03 -0.54
N HIS A 31 15.79 -3.31 0.40
CA HIS A 31 16.05 -3.16 1.82
C HIS A 31 16.76 -4.39 2.36
N ASP A 32 16.16 -5.57 2.22
CA ASP A 32 16.66 -6.80 2.81
C ASP A 32 16.28 -8.01 1.94
N THR A 33 17.21 -8.94 1.76
CA THR A 33 17.00 -10.20 1.01
C THR A 33 17.28 -11.45 1.86
N THR A 34 17.34 -11.32 3.18
CA THR A 34 17.64 -12.43 4.12
C THR A 34 16.63 -13.57 4.00
N LEU A 35 15.33 -13.26 3.85
CA LEU A 35 14.28 -14.27 3.67
C LEU A 35 14.13 -14.76 2.23
N GLY A 36 14.72 -14.06 1.26
CA GLY A 36 14.61 -14.38 -0.16
C GLY A 36 14.64 -13.13 -1.03
N PRO A 37 14.33 -13.26 -2.34
CA PRO A 37 14.32 -12.13 -3.25
C PRO A 37 13.43 -10.98 -2.75
N ALA A 38 13.87 -9.75 -2.95
CA ALA A 38 13.08 -8.58 -2.58
C ALA A 38 11.83 -8.49 -3.47
N LEU A 39 10.65 -8.36 -2.86
CA LEU A 39 9.39 -8.09 -3.57
C LEU A 39 8.87 -6.72 -3.18
N GLY A 40 8.40 -5.96 -4.17
CA GLY A 40 7.68 -4.71 -3.94
C GLY A 40 7.19 -4.03 -5.19
N GLY A 41 6.17 -3.18 -5.05
CA GLY A 41 5.47 -2.53 -6.16
C GLY A 41 6.29 -1.46 -6.87
N CYS A 42 5.87 -1.14 -8.09
CA CYS A 42 6.37 -0.03 -8.89
C CYS A 42 5.41 1.16 -8.75
N ARG A 43 5.83 2.19 -8.01
CA ARG A 43 5.09 3.44 -7.80
C ARG A 43 5.51 4.46 -8.84
N VAL A 44 4.53 5.10 -9.49
CA VAL A 44 4.75 6.19 -10.45
C VAL A 44 4.08 7.46 -9.93
N ARG A 45 4.86 8.53 -9.75
CA ARG A 45 4.35 9.82 -9.30
C ARG A 45 5.01 10.97 -10.06
N ASN A 46 4.23 12.03 -10.32
CA ASN A 46 4.68 13.25 -11.01
C ASN A 46 4.96 14.42 -10.07
N ASP A 47 4.67 14.25 -8.78
CA ASP A 47 4.57 15.33 -7.80
C ASP A 47 5.64 15.28 -6.71
N TYR A 48 6.73 14.50 -6.88
CA TYR A 48 7.88 14.59 -5.99
C TYR A 48 8.52 15.97 -6.08
N ALA A 49 8.64 16.65 -4.94
CA ALA A 49 9.25 17.99 -4.87
C ALA A 49 10.78 17.94 -5.13
N SER A 50 11.42 16.78 -4.94
CA SER A 50 12.86 16.59 -5.16
C SER A 50 13.22 15.11 -5.41
N GLU A 51 14.40 14.87 -5.94
CA GLU A 51 14.97 13.51 -6.04
C GLU A 51 15.20 12.90 -4.66
N GLN A 52 15.52 13.72 -3.66
CA GLN A 52 15.68 13.27 -2.27
C GLN A 52 14.39 12.70 -1.70
N GLU A 53 13.25 13.35 -1.92
CA GLU A 53 11.94 12.85 -1.51
C GLU A 53 11.60 11.50 -2.17
N ALA A 54 11.90 11.37 -3.47
CA ALA A 54 11.68 10.11 -4.18
C ALA A 54 12.57 8.96 -3.64
N ILE A 55 13.82 9.27 -3.26
CA ILE A 55 14.74 8.30 -2.64
C ILE A 55 14.18 7.86 -1.27
N GLU A 56 13.77 8.81 -0.44
CA GLU A 56 13.21 8.53 0.89
C GLU A 56 11.91 7.72 0.81
N ASP A 57 11.02 8.04 -0.13
CA ASP A 57 9.80 7.25 -0.38
C ASP A 57 10.15 5.81 -0.82
N ALA A 58 11.09 5.64 -1.76
CA ALA A 58 11.56 4.32 -2.19
C ALA A 58 12.15 3.51 -1.03
N MET A 59 12.97 4.13 -0.19
CA MET A 59 13.57 3.49 0.98
C MET A 59 12.51 3.07 2.00
N ASN A 60 11.66 3.98 2.44
CA ASN A 60 10.62 3.71 3.44
C ASN A 60 9.66 2.61 2.98
N LEU A 61 9.28 2.63 1.70
CA LEU A 61 8.41 1.60 1.13
C LEU A 61 9.10 0.24 1.00
N ALA A 62 10.38 0.21 0.62
CA ALA A 62 11.16 -1.03 0.55
C ALA A 62 11.28 -1.69 1.93
N ARG A 63 11.55 -0.90 2.99
CA ARG A 63 11.59 -1.37 4.38
C ARG A 63 10.22 -1.89 4.82
N GLY A 64 9.14 -1.15 4.53
CA GLY A 64 7.78 -1.60 4.81
C GLY A 64 7.43 -2.93 4.14
N MET A 65 7.94 -3.17 2.92
CA MET A 65 7.77 -4.46 2.23
C MET A 65 8.50 -5.60 2.91
N THR A 66 9.70 -5.40 3.47
CA THR A 66 10.41 -6.42 4.26
C THR A 66 9.55 -6.86 5.45
N TYR A 67 9.04 -5.91 6.23
CA TYR A 67 8.19 -6.23 7.39
C TYR A 67 6.89 -6.90 6.98
N LYS A 68 6.28 -6.43 5.90
CA LYS A 68 5.04 -7.00 5.35
C LYS A 68 5.23 -8.45 4.92
N ASN A 69 6.28 -8.75 4.15
CA ASN A 69 6.57 -10.10 3.67
C ASN A 69 6.90 -11.04 4.83
N ALA A 70 7.73 -10.60 5.79
CA ALA A 70 8.04 -11.38 6.98
C ALA A 70 6.80 -11.65 7.84
N ALA A 71 5.97 -10.64 8.10
CA ALA A 71 4.74 -10.79 8.87
C ALA A 71 3.70 -11.70 8.19
N ALA A 72 3.70 -11.73 6.85
CA ALA A 72 2.86 -12.63 6.06
C ALA A 72 3.43 -14.08 5.99
N GLY A 73 4.60 -14.35 6.56
CA GLY A 73 5.25 -15.67 6.52
C GLY A 73 5.77 -16.05 5.14
N LEU A 74 6.14 -15.06 4.32
CA LEU A 74 6.65 -15.29 2.98
C LEU A 74 8.18 -15.37 2.97
N ASP A 75 8.74 -16.28 2.17
CA ASP A 75 10.17 -16.39 1.92
C ASP A 75 10.62 -15.33 0.90
N LEU A 76 10.33 -14.06 1.21
CA LEU A 76 10.61 -12.90 0.38
C LEU A 76 11.17 -11.75 1.21
N GLY A 77 12.15 -11.07 0.65
CA GLY A 77 12.66 -9.81 1.17
C GLY A 77 11.81 -8.61 0.75
N GLY A 78 12.30 -7.40 1.01
CA GLY A 78 11.59 -6.17 0.71
C GLY A 78 12.32 -5.26 -0.25
N GLY A 79 11.60 -4.82 -1.27
CA GLY A 79 12.09 -3.83 -2.24
C GLY A 79 10.99 -2.89 -2.70
N LYS A 80 11.38 -1.88 -3.47
CA LYS A 80 10.46 -0.90 -4.08
C LYS A 80 11.07 -0.29 -5.31
N THR A 81 10.25 -0.07 -6.33
CA THR A 81 10.58 0.83 -7.44
C THR A 81 9.77 2.11 -7.31
N VAL A 82 10.43 3.24 -7.40
CA VAL A 82 9.82 4.56 -7.54
C VAL A 82 10.23 5.14 -8.90
N VAL A 83 9.24 5.57 -9.68
CA VAL A 83 9.42 6.22 -10.97
C VAL A 83 9.01 7.68 -10.85
N MET A 84 9.93 8.58 -11.22
CA MET A 84 9.70 10.02 -11.19
C MET A 84 9.19 10.50 -12.54
N GLY A 85 7.91 10.82 -12.60
CA GLY A 85 7.24 11.22 -13.83
C GLY A 85 6.60 10.04 -14.58
N ALA A 86 5.51 10.32 -15.29
CA ALA A 86 4.83 9.36 -16.13
C ALA A 86 5.14 9.61 -17.62
N PRO A 87 5.17 8.58 -18.46
CA PRO A 87 5.37 8.73 -19.89
C PRO A 87 4.16 9.38 -20.58
N SER A 88 4.36 9.94 -21.79
CA SER A 88 3.24 10.18 -22.70
C SER A 88 2.66 8.85 -23.22
N LYS A 89 1.40 8.85 -23.65
CA LYS A 89 0.76 7.65 -24.20
C LYS A 89 1.55 7.01 -25.36
N GLU A 90 2.15 7.82 -26.21
CA GLU A 90 2.92 7.36 -27.38
C GLU A 90 4.22 6.68 -26.98
N ASN A 91 4.77 7.04 -25.81
CA ASN A 91 6.07 6.53 -25.31
C ASN A 91 5.91 5.47 -24.21
N GLU A 92 4.69 5.16 -23.78
CA GLU A 92 4.39 4.35 -22.60
C GLU A 92 5.02 2.94 -22.67
N GLU A 93 4.84 2.24 -23.79
CA GLU A 93 5.43 0.91 -23.97
C GLU A 93 6.96 0.94 -23.89
N ALA A 94 7.61 1.86 -24.62
CA ALA A 94 9.06 1.97 -24.63
C ALA A 94 9.61 2.31 -23.23
N PHE A 95 8.91 3.18 -22.51
CA PHE A 95 9.27 3.61 -21.16
C PHE A 95 9.25 2.45 -20.16
N TYR A 96 8.14 1.70 -20.07
CA TYR A 96 8.04 0.59 -19.11
C TYR A 96 8.88 -0.63 -19.51
N ARG A 97 9.10 -0.85 -20.80
CA ARG A 97 10.08 -1.84 -21.27
C ARG A 97 11.51 -1.45 -20.88
N ALA A 98 11.87 -0.14 -20.93
CA ALA A 98 13.16 0.31 -20.43
C ALA A 98 13.33 0.01 -18.92
N LEU A 99 12.28 0.23 -18.12
CA LEU A 99 12.27 -0.16 -16.71
C LEU A 99 12.45 -1.68 -16.55
N GLY A 100 11.76 -2.50 -17.36
CA GLY A 100 11.90 -3.95 -17.36
C GLY A 100 13.34 -4.41 -17.60
N ARG A 101 14.05 -3.78 -18.53
CA ARG A 101 15.48 -4.08 -18.79
C ARG A 101 16.36 -3.78 -17.57
N TYR A 102 16.09 -2.67 -16.84
CA TYR A 102 16.84 -2.38 -15.60
C TYR A 102 16.54 -3.40 -14.50
N ILE A 103 15.27 -3.77 -14.30
CA ILE A 103 14.89 -4.83 -13.34
C ILE A 103 15.58 -6.15 -13.70
N ASN A 104 15.65 -6.50 -14.98
CA ASN A 104 16.33 -7.72 -15.45
C ASN A 104 17.81 -7.77 -15.07
N THR A 105 18.51 -6.61 -15.01
CA THR A 105 19.91 -6.56 -14.59
C THR A 105 20.13 -6.98 -13.14
N LEU A 106 19.09 -6.98 -12.31
CA LEU A 106 19.15 -7.41 -10.91
C LEU A 106 19.07 -8.93 -10.77
N ASN A 107 18.85 -9.65 -11.87
CA ASN A 107 18.94 -11.10 -11.99
C ASN A 107 18.14 -11.86 -10.90
N GLY A 108 16.90 -11.43 -10.64
CA GLY A 108 16.01 -12.08 -9.68
C GLY A 108 16.17 -11.63 -8.23
N ARG A 109 17.10 -10.73 -7.92
CA ARG A 109 17.18 -10.15 -6.57
C ARG A 109 15.99 -9.27 -6.22
N TYR A 110 15.27 -8.74 -7.23
CA TYR A 110 14.10 -7.90 -7.05
C TYR A 110 12.98 -8.32 -8.01
N TYR A 111 11.79 -8.49 -7.47
CA TYR A 111 10.54 -8.68 -8.20
C TYR A 111 9.67 -7.44 -8.05
N THR A 112 9.21 -6.91 -9.18
CA THR A 112 8.29 -5.77 -9.19
C THR A 112 6.83 -6.23 -9.23
N ALA A 113 5.92 -5.38 -8.76
CA ALA A 113 4.48 -5.60 -8.80
C ALA A 113 3.73 -4.28 -9.04
N GLU A 114 2.40 -4.34 -9.20
CA GLU A 114 1.54 -3.18 -9.28
C GLU A 114 1.54 -2.36 -7.99
N ASP A 115 1.53 -1.03 -8.11
CA ASP A 115 1.32 -0.05 -7.03
C ASP A 115 0.70 1.23 -7.62
N VAL A 116 0.64 2.30 -6.85
CA VAL A 116 0.11 3.60 -7.26
C VAL A 116 0.72 4.08 -8.58
N GLY A 117 -0.13 4.46 -9.52
CA GLY A 117 0.27 4.94 -10.84
C GLY A 117 0.65 3.84 -11.84
N THR A 118 0.53 2.56 -11.47
CA THR A 118 0.71 1.41 -12.37
C THR A 118 -0.55 0.54 -12.42
N SER A 119 -0.57 -0.42 -13.34
CA SER A 119 -1.69 -1.30 -13.60
C SER A 119 -1.20 -2.66 -14.12
N GLU A 120 -2.08 -3.65 -14.17
CA GLU A 120 -1.84 -4.94 -14.81
C GLU A 120 -1.26 -4.79 -16.23
N TYR A 121 -1.80 -3.85 -17.01
CA TYR A 121 -1.29 -3.55 -18.35
C TYR A 121 0.20 -3.13 -18.32
N ILE A 122 0.57 -2.25 -17.39
CA ILE A 122 1.97 -1.80 -17.23
C ILE A 122 2.86 -2.96 -16.78
N MET A 123 2.39 -3.81 -15.87
CA MET A 123 3.13 -5.02 -15.47
C MET A 123 3.36 -5.95 -16.67
N ASN A 124 2.38 -6.09 -17.57
CA ASN A 124 2.54 -6.85 -18.81
C ASN A 124 3.61 -6.23 -19.75
N LEU A 125 3.74 -4.90 -19.80
CA LEU A 125 4.79 -4.25 -20.57
C LEU A 125 6.20 -4.52 -19.99
N ILE A 126 6.34 -4.44 -18.67
CA ILE A 126 7.59 -4.77 -17.97
C ILE A 126 7.95 -6.25 -18.18
N TYR A 127 6.95 -7.14 -18.11
CA TYR A 127 7.13 -8.59 -18.30
C TYR A 127 7.70 -8.98 -19.67
N LYS A 128 7.50 -8.15 -20.70
CA LYS A 128 8.14 -8.37 -22.02
C LYS A 128 9.67 -8.38 -21.97
N GLU A 129 10.29 -7.79 -20.95
CA GLU A 129 11.75 -7.65 -20.83
C GLU A 129 12.35 -8.46 -19.68
N THR A 130 11.54 -8.90 -18.71
CA THR A 130 11.99 -9.63 -17.52
C THR A 130 10.91 -10.52 -16.95
N PRO A 131 11.23 -11.74 -16.47
CA PRO A 131 10.27 -12.58 -15.75
C PRO A 131 10.04 -12.14 -14.29
N TYR A 132 10.82 -11.19 -13.77
CA TYR A 132 10.80 -10.77 -12.36
C TYR A 132 9.70 -9.74 -12.10
N VAL A 133 8.45 -10.11 -12.45
CA VAL A 133 7.25 -9.26 -12.36
C VAL A 133 6.09 -10.08 -11.80
N CYS A 134 5.41 -9.53 -10.79
CA CYS A 134 4.16 -10.06 -10.25
C CYS A 134 2.98 -9.16 -10.67
N GLY A 135 1.74 -9.69 -10.62
CA GLY A 135 0.55 -8.91 -10.94
C GLY A 135 0.33 -8.66 -12.43
N THR A 136 0.88 -9.53 -13.28
CA THR A 136 0.55 -9.57 -14.72
C THR A 136 -0.87 -10.13 -14.93
N SER A 137 -1.38 -10.11 -16.17
CA SER A 137 -2.68 -10.69 -16.49
C SER A 137 -2.71 -12.21 -16.24
N LYS A 138 -3.90 -12.73 -16.00
CA LYS A 138 -4.11 -14.19 -15.81
C LYS A 138 -3.58 -15.03 -16.97
N SER A 139 -3.55 -14.48 -18.18
CA SER A 139 -2.98 -15.12 -19.36
C SER A 139 -1.47 -15.38 -19.25
N PHE A 140 -0.78 -14.66 -18.35
CA PHE A 140 0.63 -14.88 -18.03
C PHE A 140 0.84 -15.65 -16.70
N GLY A 141 -0.23 -16.28 -16.17
CA GLY A 141 -0.14 -17.10 -14.96
C GLY A 141 -0.31 -16.36 -13.64
N SER A 142 -0.72 -15.08 -13.67
CA SER A 142 -0.92 -14.26 -12.47
C SER A 142 -2.25 -14.54 -11.76
N ALA A 143 -2.31 -14.26 -10.45
CA ALA A 143 -3.55 -14.30 -9.66
C ALA A 143 -4.54 -13.16 -10.02
N GLY A 144 -4.13 -12.17 -10.82
CA GLY A 144 -4.92 -11.01 -11.20
C GLY A 144 -4.95 -9.90 -10.15
N ASN A 145 -6.00 -9.07 -10.16
CA ASN A 145 -6.14 -7.90 -9.29
C ASN A 145 -6.09 -8.27 -7.78
N PRO A 146 -5.13 -7.76 -7.00
CA PRO A 146 -4.99 -8.10 -5.58
C PRO A 146 -6.00 -7.36 -4.67
N SER A 147 -6.73 -6.35 -5.18
CA SER A 147 -7.58 -5.47 -4.36
C SER A 147 -8.64 -6.24 -3.53
N PRO A 148 -9.36 -7.25 -4.07
CA PRO A 148 -10.32 -8.00 -3.27
C PRO A 148 -9.69 -8.77 -2.11
N MET A 149 -8.51 -9.36 -2.33
CA MET A 149 -7.80 -10.10 -1.28
C MET A 149 -7.19 -9.16 -0.24
N THR A 150 -6.70 -7.99 -0.67
CA THR A 150 -6.27 -6.94 0.26
C THR A 150 -7.43 -6.48 1.13
N ALA A 151 -8.58 -6.18 0.54
CA ALA A 151 -9.78 -5.77 1.28
C ALA A 151 -10.25 -6.86 2.27
N TYR A 152 -10.22 -8.11 1.87
CA TYR A 152 -10.55 -9.23 2.74
C TYR A 152 -9.57 -9.37 3.92
N GLY A 153 -8.27 -9.21 3.68
CA GLY A 153 -7.26 -9.18 4.74
C GLY A 153 -7.51 -8.07 5.76
N ILE A 154 -7.81 -6.85 5.28
CA ILE A 154 -8.15 -5.71 6.16
C ILE A 154 -9.42 -5.99 6.96
N TYR A 155 -10.45 -6.56 6.33
CA TYR A 155 -11.69 -6.93 7.00
C TYR A 155 -11.45 -7.92 8.15
N ILE A 156 -10.64 -8.97 7.93
CA ILE A 156 -10.27 -9.94 8.99
C ILE A 156 -9.44 -9.25 10.09
N ALA A 157 -8.47 -8.41 9.71
CA ALA A 157 -7.68 -7.64 10.68
C ALA A 157 -8.55 -6.70 11.51
N MET A 158 -9.57 -6.08 10.90
CA MET A 158 -10.51 -5.20 11.60
C MET A 158 -11.37 -5.98 12.61
N LYS A 159 -11.83 -7.19 12.29
CA LYS A 159 -12.50 -8.09 13.23
C LYS A 159 -11.59 -8.45 14.40
N ARG A 160 -10.32 -8.76 14.12
CA ARG A 160 -9.34 -9.03 15.18
C ARG A 160 -9.06 -7.79 16.04
N THR A 161 -8.95 -6.62 15.43
CA THR A 161 -8.81 -5.34 16.14
C THR A 161 -10.03 -5.06 17.03
N ALA A 162 -11.23 -5.37 16.54
CA ALA A 162 -12.46 -5.25 17.33
C ALA A 162 -12.45 -6.21 18.53
N LYS A 163 -12.04 -7.46 18.33
CA LYS A 163 -11.87 -8.43 19.43
C LYS A 163 -10.93 -7.93 20.52
N GLU A 164 -9.80 -7.37 20.12
CA GLU A 164 -8.80 -6.84 21.06
C GLU A 164 -9.29 -5.60 21.80
N LYS A 165 -9.98 -4.69 21.10
CA LYS A 165 -10.40 -3.39 21.67
C LYS A 165 -11.73 -3.44 22.41
N PHE A 166 -12.67 -4.27 21.95
CA PHE A 166 -14.06 -4.32 22.46
C PHE A 166 -14.42 -5.67 23.10
N ASP A 167 -13.47 -6.61 23.14
CA ASP A 167 -13.68 -8.01 23.57
C ASP A 167 -14.74 -8.77 22.73
N ASP A 168 -15.06 -8.26 21.55
CA ASP A 168 -16.01 -8.83 20.60
C ASP A 168 -15.51 -8.63 19.17
N GLU A 169 -15.40 -9.72 18.39
CA GLU A 169 -14.98 -9.66 16.99
C GLU A 169 -16.10 -9.24 16.02
N SER A 170 -17.37 -9.15 16.51
CA SER A 170 -18.46 -8.65 15.71
C SER A 170 -18.27 -7.18 15.37
N LEU A 171 -18.47 -6.87 14.09
CA LEU A 171 -18.49 -5.49 13.59
C LEU A 171 -19.92 -4.96 13.45
N GLU A 172 -20.94 -5.80 13.68
CA GLU A 172 -22.35 -5.43 13.58
C GLU A 172 -22.68 -4.24 14.49
N GLY A 173 -23.31 -3.22 13.92
CA GLY A 173 -23.70 -1.99 14.62
C GLY A 173 -22.56 -1.05 14.98
N LYS A 174 -21.29 -1.41 14.76
CA LYS A 174 -20.16 -0.50 14.94
C LYS A 174 -20.11 0.53 13.82
N THR A 175 -19.54 1.68 14.12
CA THR A 175 -19.30 2.75 13.14
C THR A 175 -17.85 2.74 12.69
N VAL A 176 -17.61 2.69 11.36
CA VAL A 176 -16.30 2.73 10.76
C VAL A 176 -16.19 3.95 9.86
N ALA A 177 -15.21 4.82 10.15
CA ALA A 177 -14.87 6.00 9.35
C ALA A 177 -13.79 5.64 8.33
N VAL A 178 -14.10 5.64 7.04
CA VAL A 178 -13.20 5.24 5.94
C VAL A 178 -12.72 6.46 5.18
N GLN A 179 -11.41 6.72 5.22
CA GLN A 179 -10.78 7.81 4.48
C GLN A 179 -10.19 7.28 3.17
N GLY A 180 -10.80 7.67 2.05
CA GLY A 180 -10.45 7.21 0.72
C GLY A 180 -11.24 5.97 0.30
N VAL A 181 -11.97 6.08 -0.82
CA VAL A 181 -12.83 5.02 -1.38
C VAL A 181 -12.29 4.59 -2.76
N GLY A 182 -11.01 4.14 -2.78
CA GLY A 182 -10.39 3.52 -3.95
C GLY A 182 -10.81 2.05 -4.12
N HIS A 183 -10.15 1.33 -5.03
CA HIS A 183 -10.49 -0.07 -5.35
C HIS A 183 -10.52 -0.99 -4.12
N VAL A 184 -9.51 -0.90 -3.26
CA VAL A 184 -9.42 -1.74 -2.05
C VAL A 184 -10.50 -1.37 -1.04
N SER A 185 -10.61 -0.09 -0.72
CA SER A 185 -11.54 0.39 0.31
C SER A 185 -13.00 0.32 -0.11
N TYR A 186 -13.31 0.42 -1.40
CA TYR A 186 -14.66 0.12 -1.88
C TYR A 186 -15.06 -1.33 -1.61
N GLU A 187 -14.16 -2.29 -1.89
CA GLU A 187 -14.39 -3.70 -1.55
C GLU A 187 -14.46 -3.93 -0.03
N LEU A 188 -13.68 -3.18 0.75
CA LEU A 188 -13.77 -3.20 2.20
C LEU A 188 -15.14 -2.71 2.66
N CYS A 189 -15.63 -1.57 2.16
CA CYS A 189 -16.98 -1.05 2.47
C CYS A 189 -18.07 -2.08 2.13
N ARG A 190 -17.94 -2.78 1.00
CA ARG A 190 -18.86 -3.85 0.61
C ARG A 190 -18.87 -5.02 1.62
N LEU A 191 -17.73 -5.39 2.16
CA LEU A 191 -17.64 -6.45 3.19
C LEU A 191 -18.21 -5.97 4.51
N LEU A 192 -17.89 -4.76 4.94
CA LEU A 192 -18.37 -4.15 6.19
C LEU A 192 -19.88 -3.92 6.18
N SER A 193 -20.44 -3.44 5.06
CA SER A 193 -21.89 -3.25 4.91
C SER A 193 -22.66 -4.56 5.06
N LYS A 194 -22.11 -5.68 4.56
CA LYS A 194 -22.72 -7.01 4.73
C LYS A 194 -22.75 -7.50 6.18
N ASP A 195 -21.81 -7.03 6.99
CA ASP A 195 -21.75 -7.32 8.43
C ASP A 195 -22.57 -6.32 9.28
N GLY A 196 -23.34 -5.43 8.65
CA GLY A 196 -24.18 -4.46 9.36
C GLY A 196 -23.42 -3.32 10.03
N VAL A 197 -22.26 -2.93 9.46
CA VAL A 197 -21.45 -1.80 9.92
C VAL A 197 -22.05 -0.48 9.44
N ASN A 198 -22.09 0.53 10.31
CA ASN A 198 -22.42 1.90 9.94
C ASN A 198 -21.19 2.56 9.30
N LEU A 199 -21.26 2.92 8.03
CA LEU A 199 -20.15 3.48 7.28
C LEU A 199 -20.21 5.01 7.23
N ILE A 200 -19.11 5.67 7.59
CA ILE A 200 -18.85 7.08 7.29
C ILE A 200 -17.69 7.12 6.31
N VAL A 201 -17.87 7.78 5.16
CA VAL A 201 -16.87 7.76 4.09
C VAL A 201 -16.50 9.16 3.62
N THR A 202 -15.26 9.29 3.17
CA THR A 202 -14.79 10.47 2.45
C THR A 202 -13.82 10.08 1.34
N ASP A 203 -13.79 10.86 0.28
CA ASP A 203 -12.79 10.80 -0.80
C ASP A 203 -12.63 12.18 -1.43
N ILE A 204 -11.42 12.52 -1.90
CA ILE A 204 -11.18 13.75 -2.69
C ILE A 204 -11.92 13.71 -4.03
N ASN A 205 -12.10 12.50 -4.59
CA ASN A 205 -12.98 12.26 -5.73
C ASN A 205 -14.40 11.97 -5.21
N LYS A 206 -15.28 12.96 -5.35
CA LYS A 206 -16.67 12.88 -4.87
C LYS A 206 -17.46 11.73 -5.51
N ASP A 207 -17.14 11.33 -6.74
CA ASP A 207 -17.83 10.21 -7.41
C ASP A 207 -17.53 8.88 -6.71
N ASN A 208 -16.31 8.69 -6.22
CA ASN A 208 -15.95 7.50 -5.45
C ASN A 208 -16.73 7.43 -4.13
N ALA A 209 -16.79 8.55 -3.39
CA ALA A 209 -17.54 8.62 -2.14
C ALA A 209 -19.04 8.42 -2.39
N GLN A 210 -19.60 9.08 -3.41
CA GLN A 210 -21.02 8.96 -3.75
C GLN A 210 -21.41 7.52 -4.11
N ARG A 211 -20.54 6.80 -4.83
CA ARG A 211 -20.76 5.39 -5.13
C ARG A 211 -20.88 4.53 -3.86
N ALA A 212 -20.08 4.81 -2.83
CA ALA A 212 -20.22 4.08 -1.56
C ALA A 212 -21.48 4.47 -0.80
N VAL A 213 -21.93 5.72 -0.90
CA VAL A 213 -23.23 6.16 -0.36
C VAL A 213 -24.38 5.40 -1.03
N ASP A 214 -24.37 5.35 -2.36
CA ASP A 214 -25.44 4.75 -3.17
C ASP A 214 -25.52 3.21 -2.98
N ASP A 215 -24.34 2.55 -2.93
CA ASP A 215 -24.26 1.09 -2.93
C ASP A 215 -24.33 0.49 -1.50
N PHE A 216 -23.94 1.23 -0.45
CA PHE A 216 -23.77 0.70 0.90
C PHE A 216 -24.48 1.52 1.98
N ASP A 217 -25.30 2.50 1.63
CA ASP A 217 -25.96 3.41 2.58
C ASP A 217 -24.99 4.13 3.53
N ALA A 218 -23.78 4.47 3.01
CA ALA A 218 -22.75 5.15 3.78
C ALA A 218 -23.06 6.64 3.95
N GLN A 219 -22.67 7.22 5.08
CA GLN A 219 -22.73 8.66 5.31
C GLN A 219 -21.49 9.33 4.70
N PHE A 220 -21.68 10.30 3.81
CA PHE A 220 -20.58 11.15 3.31
C PHE A 220 -20.25 12.25 4.30
N VAL A 221 -18.95 12.55 4.47
CA VAL A 221 -18.42 13.74 5.13
C VAL A 221 -17.31 14.37 4.26
N GLU A 222 -17.09 15.67 4.42
CA GLU A 222 -15.99 16.35 3.70
C GLU A 222 -14.62 15.81 4.18
N PRO A 223 -13.57 15.86 3.33
CA PRO A 223 -12.27 15.26 3.63
C PRO A 223 -11.63 15.71 4.95
N ASP A 224 -11.76 16.97 5.30
CA ASP A 224 -11.19 17.52 6.54
C ASP A 224 -11.98 17.12 7.79
N ASP A 225 -13.26 16.79 7.66
CA ASP A 225 -14.13 16.44 8.77
C ASP A 225 -13.94 15.00 9.26
N ILE A 226 -13.39 14.11 8.45
CA ILE A 226 -13.30 12.67 8.72
C ILE A 226 -12.52 12.35 10.01
N PHE A 227 -11.56 13.20 10.40
CA PHE A 227 -10.75 12.99 11.60
C PHE A 227 -11.51 13.31 12.89
N SER A 228 -12.57 14.11 12.80
CA SER A 228 -13.34 14.58 13.95
C SER A 228 -14.68 13.86 14.15
N VAL A 229 -15.05 12.93 13.26
CA VAL A 229 -16.27 12.14 13.39
C VAL A 229 -16.20 11.19 14.59
N GLU A 230 -17.33 10.96 15.22
CA GLU A 230 -17.46 9.93 16.24
C GLU A 230 -17.63 8.57 15.56
N ALA A 231 -16.66 7.67 15.75
CA ALA A 231 -16.70 6.32 15.21
C ALA A 231 -16.01 5.33 16.16
N ASP A 232 -16.20 4.05 15.96
CA ASP A 232 -15.49 3.03 16.71
C ASP A 232 -14.10 2.79 16.14
N ILE A 233 -13.99 2.75 14.80
CA ILE A 233 -12.74 2.48 14.08
C ILE A 233 -12.53 3.53 12.99
N PHE A 234 -11.32 4.07 12.90
CA PHE A 234 -10.86 4.85 11.76
C PHE A 234 -10.07 3.97 10.80
N ALA A 235 -10.43 3.99 9.54
CA ALA A 235 -9.78 3.25 8.46
C ALA A 235 -9.12 4.20 7.46
N PRO A 236 -7.83 4.59 7.67
CA PRO A 236 -7.07 5.35 6.69
C PRO A 236 -6.78 4.47 5.46
N CYS A 237 -7.37 4.81 4.31
CA CYS A 237 -7.27 4.02 3.08
C CYS A 237 -6.78 4.83 1.87
N ALA A 238 -6.35 6.08 2.06
CA ALA A 238 -5.86 6.96 1.00
C ALA A 238 -4.32 7.01 0.97
N LEU A 239 -3.72 8.01 1.62
CA LEU A 239 -2.30 8.28 1.57
C LEU A 239 -1.61 7.96 2.92
N GLY A 240 -0.29 7.75 2.87
CA GLY A 240 0.55 7.64 4.06
C GLY A 240 0.75 8.98 4.77
N GLY A 241 1.31 8.94 6.01
CA GLY A 241 1.58 10.12 6.83
C GLY A 241 0.34 10.83 7.36
N ILE A 242 -0.83 10.20 7.23
CA ILE A 242 -2.11 10.80 7.63
C ILE A 242 -2.30 10.86 9.13
N LEU A 243 -1.65 9.97 9.87
CA LEU A 243 -1.59 10.00 11.32
C LEU A 243 -0.37 10.81 11.75
N ASN A 244 -0.63 12.05 12.20
CA ASN A 244 0.39 13.05 12.50
C ASN A 244 -0.03 13.96 13.65
N ASP A 245 0.80 14.97 13.95
CA ASP A 245 0.57 15.94 15.05
C ASP A 245 -0.76 16.70 14.93
N ASP A 246 -1.26 16.90 13.72
CA ASP A 246 -2.48 17.67 13.47
C ASP A 246 -3.73 16.80 13.52
N THR A 247 -3.66 15.57 13.01
CA THR A 247 -4.82 14.70 12.83
C THR A 247 -5.11 13.80 14.02
N ILE A 248 -4.07 13.22 14.67
CA ILE A 248 -4.25 12.37 15.85
C ILE A 248 -5.00 13.05 16.99
N PRO A 249 -4.73 14.35 17.33
CA PRO A 249 -5.48 15.03 18.37
C PRO A 249 -6.99 15.12 18.12
N GLN A 250 -7.43 15.14 16.85
CA GLN A 250 -8.82 15.27 16.44
C GLN A 250 -9.59 13.94 16.54
N LEU A 251 -8.89 12.80 16.47
CA LEU A 251 -9.52 11.47 16.41
C LEU A 251 -10.41 11.20 17.63
N LYS A 252 -11.66 10.83 17.37
CA LYS A 252 -12.66 10.42 18.34
C LYS A 252 -13.04 8.94 18.15
N VAL A 253 -12.01 8.11 17.94
CA VAL A 253 -12.15 6.68 17.68
C VAL A 253 -11.47 5.85 18.77
N LYS A 254 -11.76 4.58 18.80
CA LYS A 254 -11.13 3.63 19.75
C LYS A 254 -10.03 2.80 19.13
N ALA A 255 -10.06 2.64 17.80
CA ALA A 255 -9.04 1.91 17.06
C ALA A 255 -8.80 2.51 15.68
N VAL A 256 -7.62 2.20 15.12
CA VAL A 256 -7.23 2.51 13.73
C VAL A 256 -6.87 1.20 13.03
N CYS A 257 -7.51 0.93 11.88
CA CYS A 257 -7.26 -0.25 11.06
C CYS A 257 -7.64 0.06 9.60
N GLY A 258 -6.67 0.27 8.72
CA GLY A 258 -6.92 0.69 7.33
C GLY A 258 -5.87 0.21 6.33
N SER A 259 -6.12 0.47 5.05
CA SER A 259 -5.32 -0.07 3.94
C SER A 259 -4.11 0.76 3.55
N ALA A 260 -4.02 2.04 3.93
CA ALA A 260 -2.91 2.91 3.53
C ALA A 260 -1.58 2.38 4.06
N ASN A 261 -0.53 2.49 3.26
CA ASN A 261 0.83 2.19 3.71
C ASN A 261 1.42 3.41 4.43
N ASN A 262 2.34 3.15 5.38
CA ASN A 262 3.06 4.20 6.13
C ASN A 262 2.10 5.23 6.73
N GLN A 263 1.06 4.76 7.43
CA GLN A 263 0.01 5.60 7.98
C GLN A 263 0.53 6.63 8.98
N LEU A 264 1.48 6.23 9.84
CA LEU A 264 2.17 7.10 10.79
C LEU A 264 3.21 7.95 10.05
N LYS A 265 3.18 9.28 10.23
CA LYS A 265 4.18 10.19 9.66
C LYS A 265 5.55 10.00 10.30
N ASP A 266 5.57 9.70 11.60
CA ASP A 266 6.72 9.26 12.37
C ASP A 266 6.29 8.10 13.27
N GLU A 267 6.94 6.93 13.12
CA GLU A 267 6.49 5.71 13.77
C GLU A 267 6.57 5.79 15.31
N GLU A 268 7.66 6.34 15.84
CA GLU A 268 7.90 6.40 17.30
C GLU A 268 6.98 7.43 17.96
N THR A 269 6.94 8.65 17.43
CA THR A 269 6.17 9.75 18.00
C THR A 269 4.67 9.48 17.93
N HIS A 270 4.18 9.11 16.73
CA HIS A 270 2.73 9.03 16.50
C HIS A 270 2.11 7.74 17.04
N SER A 271 2.88 6.63 17.11
CA SER A 271 2.40 5.43 17.82
C SER A 271 2.17 5.72 19.30
N LYS A 272 3.08 6.46 19.94
CA LYS A 272 2.93 6.88 21.32
C LYS A 272 1.75 7.84 21.53
N MET A 273 1.53 8.78 20.61
CA MET A 273 0.36 9.67 20.68
C MET A 273 -0.96 8.91 20.62
N LEU A 274 -1.05 7.84 19.81
CA LEU A 274 -2.23 6.98 19.76
C LEU A 274 -2.40 6.19 21.07
N GLU A 275 -1.30 5.63 21.61
CA GLU A 275 -1.29 4.93 22.89
C GLU A 275 -1.75 5.84 24.04
N ASP A 276 -1.22 7.07 24.14
CA ASP A 276 -1.59 8.07 25.14
C ASP A 276 -3.09 8.43 25.08
N LYS A 277 -3.70 8.36 23.89
CA LYS A 277 -5.15 8.52 23.67
C LYS A 277 -5.95 7.22 23.89
N ASN A 278 -5.30 6.12 24.24
CA ASN A 278 -5.91 4.79 24.33
C ASN A 278 -6.59 4.36 23.03
N ILE A 279 -6.00 4.72 21.86
CA ILE A 279 -6.44 4.29 20.54
C ILE A 279 -5.58 3.10 20.13
N LEU A 280 -6.21 1.94 19.89
CA LEU A 280 -5.50 0.75 19.41
C LEU A 280 -5.12 0.93 17.94
N TYR A 281 -3.83 0.83 17.62
CA TYR A 281 -3.32 0.88 16.25
C TYR A 281 -3.01 -0.52 15.73
N ALA A 282 -3.67 -0.93 14.67
CA ALA A 282 -3.33 -2.13 13.92
C ALA A 282 -2.28 -1.77 12.85
N PRO A 283 -1.02 -2.30 12.94
CA PRO A 283 0.05 -1.92 12.02
C PRO A 283 -0.32 -2.18 10.56
N ASP A 284 -0.16 -1.16 9.74
CA ASP A 284 -0.60 -1.15 8.33
C ASP A 284 0.01 -2.28 7.49
N TYR A 285 1.30 -2.56 7.68
CA TYR A 285 2.01 -3.62 6.94
C TYR A 285 1.48 -5.03 7.25
N ILE A 286 0.85 -5.24 8.42
CA ILE A 286 0.13 -6.49 8.75
C ILE A 286 -1.26 -6.46 8.13
N VAL A 287 -2.00 -5.38 8.39
CA VAL A 287 -3.42 -5.22 8.00
C VAL A 287 -3.62 -5.36 6.49
N ASN A 288 -2.76 -4.73 5.69
CA ASN A 288 -2.88 -4.70 4.24
C ASN A 288 -2.05 -5.79 3.51
N SER A 289 -1.55 -6.79 4.22
CA SER A 289 -0.71 -7.86 3.66
C SER A 289 -1.46 -8.84 2.73
N GLY A 290 -2.79 -8.86 2.74
CA GLY A 290 -3.59 -9.75 1.89
C GLY A 290 -3.26 -9.67 0.40
N GLY A 291 -2.87 -8.50 -0.09
CA GLY A 291 -2.44 -8.31 -1.49
C GLY A 291 -1.12 -9.02 -1.80
N VAL A 292 -0.12 -8.89 -0.94
CA VAL A 292 1.17 -9.54 -1.15
C VAL A 292 1.07 -11.06 -1.00
N ILE A 293 0.24 -11.55 -0.09
CA ILE A 293 -0.07 -12.98 0.03
C ILE A 293 -0.67 -13.50 -1.29
N ASN A 294 -1.63 -12.78 -1.86
CA ASN A 294 -2.21 -13.16 -3.16
C ASN A 294 -1.18 -13.17 -4.28
N LEU A 295 -0.28 -12.19 -4.32
CA LEU A 295 0.79 -12.13 -5.33
C LEU A 295 1.82 -13.25 -5.16
N SER A 296 2.10 -13.70 -3.93
CA SER A 296 3.07 -14.76 -3.65
C SER A 296 2.60 -16.15 -4.09
N LEU A 297 1.28 -16.37 -4.20
CA LEU A 297 0.72 -17.66 -4.62
C LEU A 297 1.16 -18.08 -6.03
N ILE A 298 1.62 -17.15 -6.87
CA ILE A 298 2.16 -17.43 -8.20
C ILE A 298 3.51 -18.14 -8.15
N HIS A 299 4.28 -17.94 -7.09
CA HIS A 299 5.59 -18.55 -6.90
C HIS A 299 5.53 -19.87 -6.11
N ILE A 300 4.36 -20.22 -5.56
CA ILE A 300 4.12 -21.46 -4.81
C ILE A 300 3.55 -22.57 -5.73
N SER A 301 3.12 -22.26 -6.94
CA SER A 301 2.66 -23.26 -7.90
C SER A 301 3.84 -24.00 -8.53
N GLU A 302 4.32 -24.91 -7.79
CA GLU A 302 4.74 -26.27 -8.02
C GLU A 302 6.17 -26.56 -8.47
N PRO A 303 6.75 -27.61 -7.89
CA PRO A 303 7.99 -28.20 -8.41
C PRO A 303 7.76 -29.00 -9.67
#